data_f4c01e91fd65b1707d9423467ef6ef60
#
_entry.id   f4c01e91fd65b1707d9423467ef6ef60
#
_cell.length_a   1.000
_cell.length_b   1.000
_cell.length_c   1.000
_cell.angle_alpha   90.00
_cell.angle_beta   90.00
_cell.angle_gamma   90.00
#
_symmetry.space_group_name_H-M   'P 1'
#
loop_
_entity.id
_entity.type
_entity.pdbx_description
1 polymer ?
#
loop_
_entity_poly.entity_id
_entity_poly.type
_entity_poly.pdbx_seq_one_letter_code
_entity_poly.pdbx_strand_id
1 'polypeptide(L)'
;MSDAWLEFSVSVEPEAVESVSAAFAEFGQGVALEQAVESSRDGDVVELPADAPVTVKTYLPLVDPQLERRKAQLEKAVWALGKLRQVGPLRLRMLHETDWANAWKDYFFVHRVGERTVIVPSWRESEFSARKGDVVLLLDPGMAFGTGLHPTTRLCLRAAEELLQPGQRVLDVGAGSGILSIAAARLGAASVEAVEIDPVAAEACRANVERNSVGHIVAVRAGTLESAPPEPFDLLLANITIRALLELHPLLRASLRPGGIAVLSGVLAERVEELLEVLRASGWQHVRTDQEQDWVAVLVSRA
;
A
#
# COMPACT_ATOMS: atom_id res chain seq x y z
N MET A 1 10.40 25.99 12.86
CA MET A 1 9.61 26.91 12.01
C MET A 1 8.39 26.09 11.64
N SER A 2 7.18 26.56 11.88
CA SER A 2 5.97 25.77 11.65
C SER A 2 5.77 25.61 10.15
N ASP A 3 5.91 24.39 9.63
CA ASP A 3 5.62 24.05 8.25
C ASP A 3 4.10 23.98 8.07
N ALA A 4 3.51 25.16 7.86
CA ALA A 4 2.08 25.28 7.58
C ALA A 4 1.89 25.48 6.07
N TRP A 5 0.83 24.86 5.53
CA TRP A 5 0.50 24.86 4.12
C TRP A 5 -0.91 25.41 3.90
N LEU A 6 -1.16 25.95 2.74
CA LEU A 6 -2.48 26.31 2.29
C LEU A 6 -2.94 25.30 1.22
N GLU A 7 -3.96 24.53 1.54
CA GLU A 7 -4.64 23.64 0.60
C GLU A 7 -5.65 24.43 -0.22
N PHE A 8 -5.63 24.23 -1.51
CA PHE A 8 -6.63 24.68 -2.45
C PHE A 8 -7.37 23.46 -2.97
N SER A 9 -8.69 23.44 -2.87
CA SER A 9 -9.49 22.33 -3.35
C SER A 9 -10.70 22.80 -4.14
N VAL A 10 -11.06 22.03 -5.16
CA VAL A 10 -12.25 22.29 -5.99
C VAL A 10 -12.87 20.97 -6.42
N SER A 11 -14.20 20.86 -6.31
CA SER A 11 -14.96 19.70 -6.82
C SER A 11 -15.32 19.95 -8.26
N VAL A 12 -15.07 18.97 -9.14
CA VAL A 12 -15.24 19.07 -10.58
C VAL A 12 -15.88 17.82 -11.16
N GLU A 13 -16.55 17.93 -12.28
CA GLU A 13 -16.94 16.76 -13.09
C GLU A 13 -15.73 16.07 -13.67
N PRO A 14 -15.78 14.75 -13.96
CA PRO A 14 -14.66 13.99 -14.49
C PRO A 14 -13.99 14.63 -15.72
N GLU A 15 -14.78 15.21 -16.61
CA GLU A 15 -14.29 15.88 -17.83
C GLU A 15 -13.47 17.17 -17.56
N ALA A 16 -13.62 17.79 -16.40
CA ALA A 16 -12.89 19.01 -16.02
C ALA A 16 -11.60 18.71 -15.23
N VAL A 17 -11.39 17.46 -14.78
CA VAL A 17 -10.27 17.05 -13.94
C VAL A 17 -8.92 17.39 -14.57
N GLU A 18 -8.72 17.07 -15.84
CA GLU A 18 -7.45 17.31 -16.54
C GLU A 18 -7.13 18.81 -16.61
N SER A 19 -8.11 19.62 -16.98
CA SER A 19 -7.92 21.07 -17.14
C SER A 19 -7.62 21.77 -15.80
N VAL A 20 -8.31 21.35 -14.73
CA VAL A 20 -8.08 21.89 -13.37
C VAL A 20 -6.74 21.39 -12.82
N SER A 21 -6.42 20.12 -13.03
CA SER A 21 -5.13 19.54 -12.64
C SER A 21 -3.95 20.26 -13.29
N ALA A 22 -4.06 20.59 -14.57
CA ALA A 22 -3.03 21.34 -15.28
C ALA A 22 -2.82 22.75 -14.67
N ALA A 23 -3.91 23.47 -14.38
CA ALA A 23 -3.84 24.77 -13.71
C ALA A 23 -3.26 24.67 -12.29
N PHE A 24 -3.61 23.61 -11.56
CA PHE A 24 -3.10 23.37 -10.20
C PHE A 24 -1.63 22.98 -10.22
N ALA A 25 -1.18 22.23 -11.22
CA ALA A 25 0.24 21.89 -11.40
C ALA A 25 1.09 23.11 -11.78
N GLU A 26 0.53 24.05 -12.55
CA GLU A 26 1.25 25.26 -12.97
C GLU A 26 1.49 26.25 -11.81
N PHE A 27 0.51 26.43 -10.94
CA PHE A 27 0.56 27.47 -9.90
C PHE A 27 0.76 26.93 -8.48
N GLY A 28 0.51 25.63 -8.25
CA GLY A 28 0.66 24.96 -6.96
C GLY A 28 1.92 24.09 -6.86
N GLN A 29 2.02 23.35 -5.76
CA GLN A 29 3.04 22.32 -5.58
C GLN A 29 2.37 20.95 -5.47
N GLY A 30 2.45 20.20 -6.57
CA GLY A 30 1.78 18.89 -6.70
C GLY A 30 0.26 19.01 -6.91
N VAL A 31 -0.34 17.93 -7.39
CA VAL A 31 -1.79 17.79 -7.57
C VAL A 31 -2.22 16.47 -6.95
N ALA A 32 -3.26 16.52 -6.14
CA ALA A 32 -3.93 15.33 -5.61
C ALA A 32 -5.37 15.27 -6.13
N LEU A 33 -5.82 14.07 -6.45
CA LEU A 33 -7.19 13.80 -6.84
C LEU A 33 -7.85 12.97 -5.73
N GLU A 34 -8.97 13.45 -5.24
CA GLU A 34 -9.81 12.73 -4.29
C GLU A 34 -11.16 12.43 -4.92
N GLN A 35 -11.56 11.19 -4.88
CA GLN A 35 -12.91 10.78 -5.20
C GLN A 35 -13.55 10.22 -3.93
N ALA A 36 -14.74 10.69 -3.57
CA ALA A 36 -15.45 10.18 -2.42
C ALA A 36 -15.71 8.67 -2.65
N VAL A 37 -15.34 7.83 -1.71
CA VAL A 37 -15.65 6.40 -1.74
C VAL A 37 -16.73 6.18 -0.69
N GLU A 38 -17.91 5.71 -1.08
CA GLU A 38 -18.89 5.21 -0.13
C GLU A 38 -18.48 3.78 0.25
N SER A 39 -18.04 3.60 1.49
CA SER A 39 -17.86 2.25 2.04
C SER A 39 -19.17 1.77 2.64
N SER A 40 -19.58 0.56 2.30
CA SER A 40 -20.65 -0.11 3.02
C SER A 40 -20.21 -0.37 4.48
N ARG A 41 -21.17 -0.54 5.41
CA ARG A 41 -20.86 -0.91 6.81
C ARG A 41 -20.09 -2.23 6.95
N ASP A 42 -20.06 -3.04 5.91
CA ASP A 42 -19.38 -4.35 5.85
C ASP A 42 -17.98 -4.28 5.19
N GLY A 43 -17.51 -3.07 4.85
CA GLY A 43 -16.16 -2.87 4.29
C GLY A 43 -16.05 -3.10 2.78
N ASP A 44 -17.16 -3.35 2.08
CA ASP A 44 -17.14 -3.44 0.63
C ASP A 44 -17.02 -2.02 0.03
N VAL A 45 -16.08 -1.86 -0.87
CA VAL A 45 -15.92 -0.62 -1.65
C VAL A 45 -17.04 -0.58 -2.66
N VAL A 46 -17.97 0.37 -2.50
CA VAL A 46 -18.99 0.63 -3.51
C VAL A 46 -18.33 1.43 -4.63
N GLU A 47 -18.30 0.86 -5.84
CA GLU A 47 -17.86 1.61 -7.02
C GLU A 47 -18.81 2.78 -7.23
N LEU A 48 -18.24 3.98 -7.24
CA LEU A 48 -19.01 5.18 -7.53
C LEU A 48 -19.39 5.20 -9.01
N PRO A 49 -20.50 5.84 -9.36
CA PRO A 49 -20.86 6.11 -10.75
C PRO A 49 -19.71 6.81 -11.48
N ALA A 50 -19.51 6.47 -12.75
CA ALA A 50 -18.42 7.04 -13.57
C ALA A 50 -18.49 8.58 -13.72
N ASP A 51 -19.63 9.18 -13.41
CA ASP A 51 -19.91 10.62 -13.39
C ASP A 51 -19.77 11.26 -12.01
N ALA A 52 -19.36 10.51 -10.99
CA ALA A 52 -19.17 11.06 -9.65
C ALA A 52 -18.13 12.19 -9.65
N PRO A 53 -18.40 13.28 -8.93
CA PRO A 53 -17.49 14.43 -8.89
C PRO A 53 -16.15 14.06 -8.24
N VAL A 54 -15.07 14.63 -8.79
CA VAL A 54 -13.71 14.47 -8.30
C VAL A 54 -13.28 15.77 -7.63
N THR A 55 -12.64 15.69 -6.48
CA THR A 55 -12.01 16.85 -5.83
C THR A 55 -10.54 16.91 -6.25
N VAL A 56 -10.18 18.00 -6.92
CA VAL A 56 -8.79 18.30 -7.29
C VAL A 56 -8.20 19.21 -6.22
N LYS A 57 -7.00 18.88 -5.75
CA LYS A 57 -6.29 19.62 -4.70
C LYS A 57 -4.89 20.01 -5.13
N THR A 58 -4.43 21.15 -4.63
CA THR A 58 -3.01 21.57 -4.68
C THR A 58 -2.63 22.30 -3.40
N TYR A 59 -1.36 22.50 -3.19
CA TYR A 59 -0.81 22.99 -1.92
C TYR A 59 0.22 24.07 -2.17
N LEU A 60 0.27 25.07 -1.27
CA LEU A 60 1.30 26.08 -1.24
C LEU A 60 1.81 26.27 0.19
N PRO A 61 3.14 26.29 0.42
CA PRO A 61 3.67 26.56 1.76
C PRO A 61 3.37 28.00 2.17
N LEU A 62 2.97 28.23 3.41
CA LEU A 62 2.70 29.58 3.93
C LEU A 62 3.94 30.49 3.91
N VAL A 63 5.14 29.89 3.89
CA VAL A 63 6.40 30.61 3.79
C VAL A 63 6.80 30.98 2.34
N ASP A 64 5.98 30.62 1.34
CA ASP A 64 6.25 30.95 -0.07
C ASP A 64 6.20 32.48 -0.26
N PRO A 65 7.29 33.13 -0.68
CA PRO A 65 7.31 34.59 -0.91
C PRO A 65 6.31 35.04 -1.98
N GLN A 66 5.82 34.10 -2.84
CA GLN A 66 4.89 34.40 -3.91
C GLN A 66 3.46 33.88 -3.61
N LEU A 67 3.17 33.51 -2.36
CA LEU A 67 1.90 32.89 -1.96
C LEU A 67 0.68 33.68 -2.47
N GLU A 68 0.60 34.96 -2.19
CA GLU A 68 -0.54 35.80 -2.60
C GLU A 68 -0.68 35.91 -4.13
N ARG A 69 0.44 35.97 -4.83
CA ARG A 69 0.43 35.97 -6.31
C ARG A 69 -0.09 34.64 -6.87
N ARG A 70 0.43 33.51 -6.38
CA ARG A 70 0.02 32.18 -6.82
C ARG A 70 -1.43 31.89 -6.47
N LYS A 71 -1.87 32.30 -5.29
CA LYS A 71 -3.28 32.23 -4.86
C LYS A 71 -4.17 32.97 -5.86
N ALA A 72 -3.86 34.22 -6.18
CA ALA A 72 -4.64 35.00 -7.15
C ALA A 72 -4.65 34.36 -8.56
N GLN A 73 -3.56 33.71 -8.96
CA GLN A 73 -3.49 32.97 -10.22
C GLN A 73 -4.38 31.72 -10.20
N LEU A 74 -4.38 30.95 -9.12
CA LEU A 74 -5.27 29.81 -8.92
C LEU A 74 -6.74 30.20 -8.92
N GLU A 75 -7.10 31.25 -8.17
CA GLU A 75 -8.46 31.81 -8.15
C GLU A 75 -8.93 32.20 -9.54
N LYS A 76 -8.10 32.93 -10.29
CA LYS A 76 -8.39 33.35 -11.66
C LYS A 76 -8.53 32.16 -12.61
N ALA A 77 -7.68 31.16 -12.52
CA ALA A 77 -7.71 29.96 -13.36
C ALA A 77 -9.01 29.14 -13.08
N VAL A 78 -9.33 28.88 -11.82
CA VAL A 78 -10.57 28.18 -11.44
C VAL A 78 -11.82 28.93 -11.89
N TRP A 79 -11.83 30.25 -11.71
CA TRP A 79 -12.94 31.09 -12.18
C TRP A 79 -13.12 31.05 -13.70
N ALA A 80 -12.02 31.07 -14.47
CA ALA A 80 -12.06 30.99 -15.93
C ALA A 80 -12.57 29.62 -16.40
N LEU A 81 -12.09 28.54 -15.78
CA LEU A 81 -12.54 27.16 -16.07
C LEU A 81 -14.01 26.97 -15.70
N GLY A 82 -14.47 27.56 -14.61
CA GLY A 82 -15.88 27.52 -14.17
C GLY A 82 -16.88 28.18 -15.13
N LYS A 83 -16.39 29.00 -16.11
CA LYS A 83 -17.23 29.52 -17.19
C LYS A 83 -17.44 28.54 -18.34
N LEU A 84 -16.58 27.54 -18.45
CA LEU A 84 -16.55 26.60 -19.59
C LEU A 84 -17.03 25.20 -19.17
N ARG A 85 -16.94 24.86 -17.87
CA ARG A 85 -17.22 23.55 -17.30
C ARG A 85 -17.88 23.67 -15.94
N GLN A 86 -18.51 22.61 -15.44
CA GLN A 86 -18.98 22.57 -14.06
C GLN A 86 -17.80 22.39 -13.11
N VAL A 87 -17.37 23.51 -12.55
CA VAL A 87 -16.30 23.60 -11.56
C VAL A 87 -16.88 24.26 -10.32
N GLY A 88 -16.78 23.57 -9.20
CA GLY A 88 -17.26 24.07 -7.91
C GLY A 88 -16.45 25.28 -7.40
N PRO A 89 -16.85 25.86 -6.28
CA PRO A 89 -16.13 26.98 -5.67
C PRO A 89 -14.76 26.51 -5.17
N LEU A 90 -13.73 27.35 -5.38
CA LEU A 90 -12.42 27.12 -4.79
C LEU A 90 -12.52 27.25 -3.28
N ARG A 91 -12.11 26.22 -2.57
CA ARG A 91 -12.03 26.20 -1.10
C ARG A 91 -10.58 26.29 -0.68
N LEU A 92 -10.34 27.03 0.40
CA LEU A 92 -9.04 27.18 1.01
C LEU A 92 -9.08 26.64 2.43
N ARG A 93 -8.09 25.83 2.79
CA ARG A 93 -7.91 25.31 4.15
C ARG A 93 -6.45 25.46 4.56
N MET A 94 -6.23 26.01 5.75
CA MET A 94 -4.89 26.02 6.35
C MET A 94 -4.62 24.63 6.91
N LEU A 95 -3.46 24.05 6.55
CA LEU A 95 -3.01 22.77 7.04
C LEU A 95 -1.72 23.00 7.84
N HIS A 96 -1.69 22.50 9.05
CA HIS A 96 -0.48 22.36 9.82
C HIS A 96 0.13 20.98 9.56
N GLU A 97 1.42 20.80 9.79
CA GLU A 97 2.09 19.51 9.62
C GLU A 97 1.39 18.38 10.40
N THR A 98 0.83 18.72 11.56
CA THR A 98 -0.02 17.81 12.36
C THR A 98 -1.32 17.42 11.68
N ASP A 99 -1.89 18.29 10.84
CA ASP A 99 -3.14 18.02 10.11
C ASP A 99 -2.87 17.10 8.92
N TRP A 100 -1.72 17.28 8.24
CA TRP A 100 -1.24 16.37 7.22
C TRP A 100 -0.98 14.97 7.78
N ALA A 101 -0.30 14.92 8.92
CA ALA A 101 -0.03 13.65 9.60
C ALA A 101 -1.31 12.89 9.98
N ASN A 102 -2.46 13.55 10.00
CA ASN A 102 -3.72 12.97 10.41
C ASN A 102 -4.81 12.93 9.33
N ALA A 103 -4.78 13.79 8.31
CA ALA A 103 -5.83 13.87 7.29
C ALA A 103 -6.03 12.55 6.50
N TRP A 104 -4.96 11.78 6.30
CA TRP A 104 -5.03 10.47 5.66
C TRP A 104 -5.71 9.41 6.55
N LYS A 105 -5.75 9.60 7.87
CA LYS A 105 -6.40 8.67 8.82
C LYS A 105 -7.90 8.54 8.58
N ASP A 106 -8.53 9.61 8.12
CA ASP A 106 -9.98 9.62 7.84
C ASP A 106 -10.34 8.73 6.64
N TYR A 107 -9.37 8.41 5.78
CA TYR A 107 -9.54 7.54 4.61
C TYR A 107 -9.15 6.08 4.87
N PHE A 108 -8.64 5.77 6.06
CA PHE A 108 -8.31 4.40 6.44
C PHE A 108 -9.40 3.81 7.31
N PHE A 109 -10.12 2.88 6.74
CA PHE A 109 -11.19 2.15 7.40
C PHE A 109 -10.71 0.73 7.76
N VAL A 110 -11.43 0.12 8.70
CA VAL A 110 -11.31 -1.32 8.92
C VAL A 110 -11.74 -2.05 7.66
N HIS A 111 -10.92 -2.95 7.14
CA HIS A 111 -11.32 -3.73 5.97
C HIS A 111 -10.84 -5.18 6.07
N ARG A 112 -11.66 -6.07 5.56
CA ARG A 112 -11.40 -7.49 5.49
C ARG A 112 -10.77 -7.83 4.15
N VAL A 113 -9.67 -8.60 4.17
CA VAL A 113 -8.89 -8.98 2.96
C VAL A 113 -9.01 -10.46 2.79
N GLY A 114 -9.48 -11.31 3.21
CA GLY A 114 -9.63 -12.75 3.09
C GLY A 114 -10.83 -13.23 3.90
N GLU A 115 -10.83 -14.46 4.24
CA GLU A 115 -11.88 -15.01 5.10
C GLU A 115 -11.69 -14.58 6.56
N ARG A 116 -10.43 -14.51 7.02
CA ARG A 116 -10.05 -14.27 8.42
C ARG A 116 -9.27 -12.98 8.63
N THR A 117 -8.47 -12.57 7.65
CA THR A 117 -7.54 -11.43 7.78
C THR A 117 -8.29 -10.11 7.74
N VAL A 118 -8.13 -9.31 8.79
CA VAL A 118 -8.75 -7.99 8.94
C VAL A 118 -7.68 -6.96 9.28
N ILE A 119 -7.60 -5.90 8.49
CA ILE A 119 -6.71 -4.78 8.72
C ILE A 119 -7.47 -3.71 9.50
N VAL A 120 -6.90 -3.33 10.63
CA VAL A 120 -7.48 -2.35 11.54
C VAL A 120 -6.45 -1.25 11.78
N PRO A 121 -6.73 0.00 11.37
CA PRO A 121 -5.91 1.15 11.77
C PRO A 121 -5.88 1.26 13.30
N SER A 122 -4.70 1.55 13.90
CA SER A 122 -4.57 1.55 15.36
C SER A 122 -5.54 2.53 16.05
N TRP A 123 -5.81 3.68 15.41
CA TRP A 123 -6.76 4.68 15.93
C TRP A 123 -8.23 4.28 15.84
N ARG A 124 -8.55 3.16 15.15
CA ARG A 124 -9.90 2.57 15.06
C ARG A 124 -10.04 1.26 15.83
N GLU A 125 -9.00 0.85 16.56
CA GLU A 125 -9.02 -0.40 17.33
C GLU A 125 -10.20 -0.47 18.30
N SER A 126 -10.51 0.65 18.96
CA SER A 126 -11.64 0.74 19.90
C SER A 126 -13.03 0.66 19.24
N GLU A 127 -13.10 0.92 17.94
CA GLU A 127 -14.36 0.86 17.16
C GLU A 127 -14.59 -0.54 16.56
N PHE A 128 -13.56 -1.39 16.55
CA PHE A 128 -13.60 -2.70 15.91
C PHE A 128 -13.92 -3.82 16.90
N SER A 129 -14.83 -4.70 16.49
CA SER A 129 -15.16 -5.93 17.24
C SER A 129 -14.81 -7.15 16.39
N ALA A 130 -13.75 -7.85 16.78
CA ALA A 130 -13.29 -9.04 16.08
C ALA A 130 -14.32 -10.20 16.16
N ARG A 131 -14.52 -10.89 15.04
CA ARG A 131 -15.27 -12.15 14.98
C ARG A 131 -14.38 -13.32 15.45
N LYS A 132 -14.99 -14.39 15.89
CA LYS A 132 -14.23 -15.61 16.25
C LYS A 132 -13.47 -16.13 15.02
N GLY A 133 -12.16 -16.22 15.15
CA GLY A 133 -11.26 -16.69 14.08
C GLY A 133 -10.63 -15.56 13.25
N ASP A 134 -10.98 -14.32 13.48
CA ASP A 134 -10.32 -13.18 12.81
C ASP A 134 -8.84 -13.11 13.16
N VAL A 135 -8.04 -12.86 12.13
CA VAL A 135 -6.62 -12.54 12.20
C VAL A 135 -6.51 -11.01 12.06
N VAL A 136 -6.46 -10.33 13.19
CA VAL A 136 -6.46 -8.86 13.24
C VAL A 136 -5.05 -8.34 13.08
N LEU A 137 -4.84 -7.44 12.12
CA LEU A 137 -3.60 -6.74 11.84
C LEU A 137 -3.77 -5.27 12.21
N LEU A 138 -3.18 -4.85 13.32
CA LEU A 138 -3.14 -3.44 13.72
C LEU A 138 -2.04 -2.74 12.93
N LEU A 139 -2.42 -1.81 12.04
CA LEU A 139 -1.48 -1.18 11.13
C LEU A 139 -1.60 0.33 11.15
N ASP A 140 -0.45 0.98 11.31
CA ASP A 140 -0.30 2.39 11.01
C ASP A 140 0.53 2.49 9.72
N PRO A 141 -0.09 2.82 8.58
CA PRO A 141 0.61 2.79 7.30
C PRO A 141 1.78 3.79 7.22
N GLY A 142 1.73 4.88 7.96
CA GLY A 142 2.81 5.87 7.96
C GLY A 142 3.22 6.29 6.55
N MET A 143 4.53 6.49 6.33
CA MET A 143 5.11 6.75 5.00
C MET A 143 5.59 5.47 4.29
N ALA A 144 5.46 4.30 4.91
CA ALA A 144 5.88 3.03 4.31
C ALA A 144 4.77 2.47 3.38
N PHE A 145 5.19 1.81 2.30
CA PHE A 145 4.28 1.05 1.43
C PHE A 145 3.68 -0.14 2.19
N GLY A 146 2.48 -0.58 1.78
CA GLY A 146 1.83 -1.75 2.40
C GLY A 146 0.71 -1.37 3.37
N THR A 147 -0.20 -0.50 2.94
CA THR A 147 -1.40 -0.12 3.71
C THR A 147 -2.47 -1.21 3.76
N GLY A 148 -2.31 -2.25 2.94
CA GLY A 148 -3.31 -3.30 2.76
C GLY A 148 -4.41 -3.00 1.73
N LEU A 149 -4.51 -1.77 1.24
CA LEU A 149 -5.52 -1.37 0.25
C LEU A 149 -5.15 -1.73 -1.18
N HIS A 150 -3.85 -1.86 -1.47
CA HIS A 150 -3.39 -2.15 -2.82
C HIS A 150 -3.69 -3.62 -3.21
N PRO A 151 -4.16 -3.90 -4.46
CA PRO A 151 -4.48 -5.26 -4.91
C PRO A 151 -3.36 -6.27 -4.66
N THR A 152 -2.10 -5.89 -4.89
CA THR A 152 -0.93 -6.78 -4.67
C THR A 152 -0.80 -7.24 -3.23
N THR A 153 -1.05 -6.34 -2.27
CA THR A 153 -1.00 -6.66 -0.84
C THR A 153 -2.14 -7.60 -0.46
N ARG A 154 -3.35 -7.33 -0.98
CA ARG A 154 -4.51 -8.20 -0.75
C ARG A 154 -4.31 -9.61 -1.32
N LEU A 155 -3.75 -9.70 -2.53
CA LEU A 155 -3.40 -10.99 -3.15
C LEU A 155 -2.40 -11.77 -2.29
N CYS A 156 -1.33 -11.13 -1.81
CA CYS A 156 -0.35 -11.78 -0.93
C CYS A 156 -0.94 -12.22 0.41
N LEU A 157 -1.80 -11.39 1.02
CA LEU A 157 -2.46 -11.73 2.30
C LEU A 157 -3.38 -12.92 2.14
N ARG A 158 -4.20 -12.98 1.08
CA ARG A 158 -5.06 -14.13 0.78
C ARG A 158 -4.26 -15.40 0.52
N ALA A 159 -3.19 -15.30 -0.25
CA ALA A 159 -2.29 -16.43 -0.50
C ALA A 159 -1.61 -16.91 0.80
N ALA A 160 -1.14 -15.99 1.65
CA ALA A 160 -0.57 -16.35 2.93
C ALA A 160 -1.59 -17.03 3.86
N GLU A 161 -2.84 -16.53 3.90
CA GLU A 161 -3.92 -17.11 4.70
C GLU A 161 -4.27 -18.55 4.25
N GLU A 162 -4.19 -18.84 2.95
CA GLU A 162 -4.47 -20.16 2.38
C GLU A 162 -3.30 -21.14 2.57
N LEU A 163 -2.07 -20.67 2.34
CA LEU A 163 -0.90 -21.54 2.20
C LEU A 163 -0.15 -21.81 3.50
N LEU A 164 -0.14 -20.83 4.41
CA LEU A 164 0.64 -20.94 5.62
C LEU A 164 0.10 -22.02 6.55
N GLN A 165 0.96 -22.96 6.90
CA GLN A 165 0.68 -23.95 7.92
C GLN A 165 1.35 -23.54 9.25
N PRO A 166 0.70 -23.77 10.40
CA PRO A 166 1.30 -23.50 11.70
C PRO A 166 2.66 -24.17 11.86
N GLY A 167 3.61 -23.45 12.43
CA GLY A 167 4.96 -23.95 12.65
C GLY A 167 5.94 -23.74 11.49
N GLN A 168 5.51 -23.19 10.37
CA GLN A 168 6.39 -22.90 9.22
C GLN A 168 7.25 -21.66 9.46
N ARG A 169 8.38 -21.63 8.77
CA ARG A 169 9.32 -20.48 8.69
C ARG A 169 9.01 -19.65 7.46
N VAL A 170 8.85 -18.37 7.62
CA VAL A 170 8.46 -17.43 6.56
C VAL A 170 9.57 -16.41 6.31
N LEU A 171 9.81 -16.10 5.04
CA LEU A 171 10.65 -14.98 4.61
C LEU A 171 9.77 -13.96 3.90
N ASP A 172 9.83 -12.70 4.35
CA ASP A 172 9.14 -11.56 3.73
C ASP A 172 10.19 -10.60 3.18
N VAL A 173 10.23 -10.47 1.85
CA VAL A 173 11.23 -9.68 1.12
C VAL A 173 10.61 -8.38 0.61
N GLY A 174 11.18 -7.24 1.03
CA GLY A 174 10.60 -5.93 0.82
C GLY A 174 9.40 -5.73 1.76
N ALA A 175 9.63 -5.93 3.06
CA ALA A 175 8.57 -6.01 4.06
C ALA A 175 7.73 -4.72 4.19
N GLY A 176 8.28 -3.56 3.80
CA GLY A 176 7.58 -2.28 3.86
C GLY A 176 7.03 -1.98 5.26
N SER A 177 5.73 -1.86 5.37
CA SER A 177 5.03 -1.67 6.66
C SER A 177 5.08 -2.89 7.60
N GLY A 178 5.53 -4.05 7.11
CA GLY A 178 5.51 -5.33 7.83
C GLY A 178 4.18 -6.08 7.80
N ILE A 179 3.23 -5.65 6.99
CA ILE A 179 1.87 -6.22 6.98
C ILE A 179 1.85 -7.73 6.69
N LEU A 180 2.66 -8.20 5.72
CA LEU A 180 2.74 -9.62 5.37
C LEU A 180 3.43 -10.43 6.48
N SER A 181 4.48 -9.87 7.07
CA SER A 181 5.18 -10.46 8.21
C SER A 181 4.28 -10.61 9.42
N ILE A 182 3.51 -9.58 9.76
CA ILE A 182 2.57 -9.61 10.88
C ILE A 182 1.45 -10.61 10.62
N ALA A 183 0.91 -10.62 9.38
CA ALA A 183 -0.08 -11.61 8.98
C ALA A 183 0.44 -13.05 9.13
N ALA A 184 1.64 -13.33 8.64
CA ALA A 184 2.26 -14.64 8.75
C ALA A 184 2.42 -15.07 10.23
N ALA A 185 2.90 -14.18 11.11
CA ALA A 185 3.01 -14.45 12.53
C ALA A 185 1.66 -14.76 13.18
N ARG A 186 0.63 -13.96 12.88
CA ARG A 186 -0.73 -14.13 13.40
C ARG A 186 -1.43 -15.37 12.85
N LEU A 187 -1.06 -15.83 11.65
CA LEU A 187 -1.55 -17.07 11.04
C LEU A 187 -0.86 -18.32 11.62
N GLY A 188 0.18 -18.17 12.44
CA GLY A 188 0.81 -19.28 13.15
C GLY A 188 2.19 -19.67 12.65
N ALA A 189 2.90 -18.80 11.92
CA ALA A 189 4.31 -19.04 11.60
C ALA A 189 5.14 -19.26 12.87
N ALA A 190 6.11 -20.17 12.83
CA ALA A 190 7.05 -20.35 13.93
C ALA A 190 8.06 -19.20 14.01
N SER A 191 8.48 -18.69 12.86
CA SER A 191 9.36 -17.53 12.74
C SER A 191 9.15 -16.83 11.40
N VAL A 192 9.34 -15.52 11.40
CA VAL A 192 9.27 -14.67 10.20
C VAL A 192 10.53 -13.82 10.15
N GLU A 193 11.25 -13.88 9.05
CA GLU A 193 12.35 -12.96 8.73
C GLU A 193 11.82 -11.90 7.75
N ALA A 194 11.73 -10.67 8.20
CA ALA A 194 11.31 -9.52 7.40
C ALA A 194 12.55 -8.74 6.95
N VAL A 195 12.79 -8.67 5.65
CA VAL A 195 13.96 -7.96 5.08
C VAL A 195 13.47 -6.73 4.34
N GLU A 196 14.03 -5.57 4.66
CA GLU A 196 13.67 -4.29 4.05
C GLU A 196 14.93 -3.45 3.81
N ILE A 197 15.09 -2.98 2.56
CA ILE A 197 16.28 -2.22 2.16
C ILE A 197 16.23 -0.75 2.60
N ASP A 198 15.03 -0.18 2.66
CA ASP A 198 14.82 1.19 3.15
C ASP A 198 14.82 1.20 4.69
N PRO A 199 15.79 1.89 5.34
CA PRO A 199 15.85 1.95 6.79
C PRO A 199 14.62 2.63 7.41
N VAL A 200 13.96 3.55 6.72
CA VAL A 200 12.74 4.23 7.21
C VAL A 200 11.57 3.24 7.20
N ALA A 201 11.42 2.47 6.14
CA ALA A 201 10.40 1.43 6.06
C ALA A 201 10.68 0.29 7.06
N ALA A 202 11.93 -0.11 7.25
CA ALA A 202 12.32 -1.10 8.27
C ALA A 202 11.96 -0.64 9.69
N GLU A 203 12.09 0.66 10.00
CA GLU A 203 11.70 1.20 11.31
C GLU A 203 10.16 1.20 11.47
N ALA A 204 9.42 1.57 10.43
CA ALA A 204 7.96 1.48 10.42
C ALA A 204 7.50 0.01 10.60
N CYS A 205 8.17 -0.94 9.96
CA CYS A 205 7.93 -2.37 10.13
C CYS A 205 8.10 -2.79 11.61
N ARG A 206 9.22 -2.41 12.25
CA ARG A 206 9.46 -2.72 13.69
C ARG A 206 8.36 -2.15 14.57
N ALA A 207 7.98 -0.89 14.35
CA ALA A 207 6.92 -0.25 15.13
C ALA A 207 5.58 -1.00 14.99
N ASN A 208 5.23 -1.45 13.78
CA ASN A 208 4.02 -2.23 13.55
C ASN A 208 4.11 -3.65 14.14
N VAL A 209 5.26 -4.30 14.07
CA VAL A 209 5.54 -5.60 14.69
C VAL A 209 5.34 -5.53 16.21
N GLU A 210 5.88 -4.52 16.86
CA GLU A 210 5.70 -4.29 18.31
C GLU A 210 4.23 -4.00 18.66
N ARG A 211 3.56 -3.16 17.87
CA ARG A 211 2.12 -2.86 18.05
C ARG A 211 1.26 -4.11 18.02
N ASN A 212 1.60 -5.05 17.16
CA ASN A 212 0.92 -6.34 17.07
C ASN A 212 1.40 -7.37 18.08
N SER A 213 2.38 -7.04 18.93
CA SER A 213 2.95 -7.95 19.94
C SER A 213 3.50 -9.26 19.34
N VAL A 214 4.04 -9.21 18.12
CA VAL A 214 4.60 -10.35 17.40
C VAL A 214 6.13 -10.30 17.26
N GLY A 215 6.82 -9.40 17.95
CA GLY A 215 8.27 -9.26 17.91
C GLY A 215 9.05 -10.49 18.39
N HIS A 216 8.39 -11.41 19.10
CA HIS A 216 8.97 -12.71 19.47
C HIS A 216 8.95 -13.75 18.31
N ILE A 217 8.21 -13.49 17.24
CA ILE A 217 8.10 -14.32 16.03
C ILE A 217 8.76 -13.64 14.83
N VAL A 218 8.63 -12.30 14.72
CA VAL A 218 9.09 -11.53 13.57
C VAL A 218 10.40 -10.83 13.88
N ALA A 219 11.44 -11.16 13.13
CA ALA A 219 12.72 -10.46 13.14
C ALA A 219 12.83 -9.51 11.94
N VAL A 220 13.01 -8.21 12.16
CA VAL A 220 13.11 -7.19 11.11
C VAL A 220 14.57 -6.82 10.86
N ARG A 221 15.03 -7.05 9.63
CA ARG A 221 16.40 -6.75 9.17
C ARG A 221 16.39 -5.62 8.15
N ALA A 222 17.07 -4.53 8.46
CA ALA A 222 17.37 -3.51 7.47
C ALA A 222 18.54 -3.98 6.60
N GLY A 223 18.34 -4.06 5.29
CA GLY A 223 19.34 -4.50 4.33
C GLY A 223 18.79 -5.29 3.15
N THR A 224 19.68 -5.99 2.47
CA THR A 224 19.35 -6.82 1.31
C THR A 224 18.99 -8.24 1.72
N LEU A 225 18.56 -9.07 0.77
CA LEU A 225 18.16 -10.46 1.02
C LEU A 225 19.27 -11.29 1.66
N GLU A 226 20.55 -10.97 1.39
CA GLU A 226 21.70 -11.63 2.01
C GLU A 226 21.80 -11.40 3.53
N SER A 227 21.08 -10.44 4.07
CA SER A 227 20.97 -10.24 5.52
C SER A 227 20.05 -11.24 6.22
N ALA A 228 19.23 -11.98 5.45
CA ALA A 228 18.43 -13.07 5.99
C ALA A 228 19.33 -14.25 6.45
N PRO A 229 18.90 -15.02 7.46
CA PRO A 229 19.65 -16.19 7.89
C PRO A 229 19.68 -17.25 6.78
N PRO A 230 20.76 -18.05 6.69
CA PRO A 230 20.96 -19.00 5.60
C PRO A 230 20.06 -20.25 5.64
N GLU A 231 19.32 -20.44 6.73
CA GLU A 231 18.43 -21.59 6.85
C GLU A 231 17.21 -21.45 5.94
N PRO A 232 16.81 -22.55 5.29
CA PRO A 232 15.75 -22.50 4.31
C PRO A 232 14.38 -22.20 4.92
N PHE A 233 13.52 -21.51 4.14
CA PHE A 233 12.16 -21.14 4.51
C PHE A 233 11.14 -22.06 3.84
N ASP A 234 9.96 -22.19 4.46
CA ASP A 234 8.83 -22.94 3.95
C ASP A 234 7.99 -22.11 2.98
N LEU A 235 7.76 -20.85 3.33
CA LEU A 235 7.00 -19.89 2.56
C LEU A 235 7.81 -18.60 2.39
N LEU A 236 7.78 -18.05 1.17
CA LEU A 236 8.39 -16.78 0.84
C LEU A 236 7.30 -15.84 0.30
N LEU A 237 7.26 -14.65 0.84
CA LEU A 237 6.39 -13.56 0.40
C LEU A 237 7.28 -12.44 -0.17
N ALA A 238 6.97 -11.96 -1.38
CA ALA A 238 7.69 -10.85 -1.99
C ALA A 238 6.69 -9.99 -2.78
N ASN A 239 6.31 -8.85 -2.23
CA ASN A 239 5.47 -7.87 -2.88
C ASN A 239 6.34 -6.67 -3.29
N ILE A 240 7.14 -6.87 -4.32
CA ILE A 240 8.15 -5.92 -4.82
C ILE A 240 8.00 -5.73 -6.33
N THR A 241 8.75 -4.79 -6.91
CA THR A 241 8.65 -4.53 -8.36
C THR A 241 9.11 -5.74 -9.17
N ILE A 242 8.51 -5.94 -10.36
CA ILE A 242 8.93 -7.01 -11.29
C ILE A 242 10.43 -6.96 -11.59
N ARG A 243 11.02 -5.78 -11.70
CA ARG A 243 12.46 -5.62 -11.91
C ARG A 243 13.26 -6.27 -10.77
N ALA A 244 12.89 -6.01 -9.52
CA ALA A 244 13.54 -6.61 -8.37
C ALA A 244 13.31 -8.13 -8.32
N LEU A 245 12.13 -8.61 -8.69
CA LEU A 245 11.87 -10.06 -8.79
C LEU A 245 12.76 -10.73 -9.83
N LEU A 246 12.93 -10.12 -11.01
CA LEU A 246 13.80 -10.62 -12.07
C LEU A 246 15.29 -10.62 -11.69
N GLU A 247 15.73 -9.68 -10.87
CA GLU A 247 17.10 -9.62 -10.35
C GLU A 247 17.32 -10.61 -9.20
N LEU A 248 16.35 -10.76 -8.29
CA LEU A 248 16.52 -11.52 -7.05
C LEU A 248 16.07 -12.98 -7.13
N HIS A 249 15.36 -13.42 -8.19
CA HIS A 249 14.78 -14.77 -8.24
C HIS A 249 15.75 -15.92 -7.93
N PRO A 250 17.06 -15.87 -8.26
CA PRO A 250 17.97 -16.96 -7.91
C PRO A 250 18.19 -17.06 -6.40
N LEU A 251 18.32 -15.90 -5.73
CA LEU A 251 18.48 -15.83 -4.28
C LEU A 251 17.18 -16.21 -3.56
N LEU A 252 16.03 -15.72 -4.06
CA LEU A 252 14.69 -16.11 -3.54
C LEU A 252 14.54 -17.64 -3.60
N ARG A 253 14.90 -18.26 -4.73
CA ARG A 253 14.85 -19.72 -4.89
C ARG A 253 15.80 -20.44 -3.93
N ALA A 254 17.01 -19.93 -3.76
CA ALA A 254 17.99 -20.52 -2.85
C ALA A 254 17.53 -20.47 -1.39
N SER A 255 16.77 -19.44 -1.00
CA SER A 255 16.24 -19.26 0.35
C SER A 255 15.09 -20.20 0.71
N LEU A 256 14.43 -20.84 -0.27
CA LEU A 256 13.36 -21.81 -0.02
C LEU A 256 13.93 -23.24 0.15
N ARG A 257 13.28 -24.03 1.00
CA ARG A 257 13.51 -25.48 1.01
C ARG A 257 12.95 -26.14 -0.27
N PRO A 258 13.40 -27.34 -0.65
CA PRO A 258 12.72 -28.12 -1.67
C PRO A 258 11.22 -28.30 -1.32
N GLY A 259 10.34 -28.08 -2.30
CA GLY A 259 8.89 -28.06 -2.10
C GLY A 259 8.35 -26.81 -1.38
N GLY A 260 9.17 -25.85 -1.01
CA GLY A 260 8.75 -24.55 -0.48
C GLY A 260 8.07 -23.68 -1.54
N ILE A 261 7.17 -22.81 -1.12
CA ILE A 261 6.35 -21.96 -2.01
C ILE A 261 6.77 -20.50 -1.87
N ALA A 262 6.83 -19.80 -3.00
CA ALA A 262 6.94 -18.35 -3.04
C ALA A 262 5.66 -17.72 -3.62
N VAL A 263 5.23 -16.63 -3.01
CA VAL A 263 4.17 -15.73 -3.47
C VAL A 263 4.85 -14.44 -3.93
N LEU A 264 4.88 -14.22 -5.24
CA LEU A 264 5.57 -13.11 -5.90
C LEU A 264 4.54 -12.15 -6.47
N SER A 265 4.50 -10.91 -6.00
CA SER A 265 3.54 -9.88 -6.42
C SER A 265 4.22 -8.53 -6.62
N GLY A 266 3.43 -7.49 -6.95
CA GLY A 266 3.95 -6.21 -7.44
C GLY A 266 4.15 -6.22 -8.97
N VAL A 267 3.43 -7.10 -9.65
CA VAL A 267 3.52 -7.37 -11.09
C VAL A 267 2.19 -7.04 -11.75
N LEU A 268 2.23 -6.27 -12.84
CA LEU A 268 1.07 -6.06 -13.71
C LEU A 268 0.75 -7.31 -14.51
N ALA A 269 -0.53 -7.58 -14.73
CA ALA A 269 -0.99 -8.76 -15.47
C ALA A 269 -0.40 -8.84 -16.88
N GLU A 270 -0.24 -7.70 -17.57
CA GLU A 270 0.37 -7.61 -18.90
C GLU A 270 1.85 -8.04 -18.93
N ARG A 271 2.54 -8.04 -17.77
CA ARG A 271 3.95 -8.41 -17.64
C ARG A 271 4.18 -9.78 -16.99
N VAL A 272 3.11 -10.51 -16.70
CA VAL A 272 3.23 -11.79 -15.99
C VAL A 272 4.05 -12.84 -16.75
N GLU A 273 3.88 -12.92 -18.08
CA GLU A 273 4.64 -13.89 -18.90
C GLU A 273 6.13 -13.60 -18.92
N GLU A 274 6.56 -12.33 -18.93
CA GLU A 274 7.98 -11.95 -18.77
C GLU A 274 8.58 -12.56 -17.51
N LEU A 275 7.88 -12.48 -16.40
CA LEU A 275 8.34 -13.07 -15.13
C LEU A 275 8.32 -14.60 -15.19
N LEU A 276 7.24 -15.21 -15.70
CA LEU A 276 7.08 -16.66 -15.75
C LEU A 276 8.11 -17.34 -16.65
N GLU A 277 8.50 -16.74 -17.77
CA GLU A 277 9.55 -17.26 -18.65
C GLU A 277 10.90 -17.38 -17.90
N VAL A 278 11.30 -16.33 -17.19
CA VAL A 278 12.55 -16.31 -16.41
C VAL A 278 12.48 -17.32 -15.26
N LEU A 279 11.37 -17.39 -14.54
CA LEU A 279 11.20 -18.32 -13.43
C LEU A 279 11.28 -19.78 -13.90
N ARG A 280 10.57 -20.13 -14.99
CA ARG A 280 10.61 -21.50 -15.58
C ARG A 280 12.02 -21.87 -16.03
N ALA A 281 12.73 -20.96 -16.72
CA ALA A 281 14.09 -21.18 -17.17
C ALA A 281 15.07 -21.39 -16.00
N SER A 282 14.75 -20.87 -14.81
CA SER A 282 15.53 -20.98 -13.58
C SER A 282 15.10 -22.15 -12.68
N GLY A 283 14.24 -23.03 -13.16
CA GLY A 283 13.85 -24.26 -12.45
C GLY A 283 12.78 -24.04 -11.37
N TRP A 284 12.03 -22.94 -11.42
CA TRP A 284 10.82 -22.79 -10.63
C TRP A 284 9.66 -23.55 -11.28
N GLN A 285 8.80 -24.12 -10.46
CA GLN A 285 7.54 -24.71 -10.91
C GLN A 285 6.39 -23.73 -10.66
N HIS A 286 5.72 -23.33 -11.73
CA HIS A 286 4.52 -22.49 -11.63
C HIS A 286 3.37 -23.31 -11.00
N VAL A 287 2.77 -22.77 -9.94
CA VAL A 287 1.63 -23.39 -9.25
C VAL A 287 0.33 -22.78 -9.76
N ARG A 288 0.19 -21.46 -9.62
CA ARG A 288 -0.95 -20.69 -10.14
C ARG A 288 -0.62 -19.20 -10.18
N THR A 289 -1.50 -18.45 -10.81
CA THR A 289 -1.47 -16.97 -10.80
C THR A 289 -2.85 -16.47 -10.37
N ASP A 290 -2.88 -15.69 -9.31
CA ASP A 290 -4.08 -15.04 -8.82
C ASP A 290 -4.07 -13.58 -9.30
N GLN A 291 -5.23 -13.07 -9.73
CA GLN A 291 -5.35 -11.70 -10.27
C GLN A 291 -6.43 -10.91 -9.55
N GLU A 292 -6.14 -9.64 -9.35
CA GLU A 292 -7.11 -8.65 -8.88
C GLU A 292 -6.87 -7.33 -9.64
N GLN A 293 -7.87 -6.90 -10.40
CA GLN A 293 -7.74 -5.79 -11.36
C GLN A 293 -6.56 -6.04 -12.33
N ASP A 294 -5.65 -5.08 -12.47
CA ASP A 294 -4.48 -5.15 -13.35
C ASP A 294 -3.25 -5.80 -12.68
N TRP A 295 -3.38 -6.32 -11.46
CA TRP A 295 -2.28 -6.83 -10.67
C TRP A 295 -2.39 -8.33 -10.42
N VAL A 296 -1.22 -8.98 -10.34
CA VAL A 296 -1.16 -10.42 -10.10
C VAL A 296 -0.26 -10.77 -8.91
N ALA A 297 -0.55 -11.93 -8.31
CA ALA A 297 0.37 -12.69 -7.48
C ALA A 297 0.66 -14.03 -8.16
N VAL A 298 1.93 -14.29 -8.43
CA VAL A 298 2.42 -15.52 -9.05
C VAL A 298 2.91 -16.45 -7.95
N LEU A 299 2.30 -17.63 -7.84
CA LEU A 299 2.68 -18.66 -6.90
C LEU A 299 3.58 -19.67 -7.62
N VAL A 300 4.76 -19.86 -7.08
CA VAL A 300 5.76 -20.81 -7.61
C VAL A 300 6.36 -21.65 -6.51
N SER A 301 6.79 -22.85 -6.84
CA SER A 301 7.48 -23.73 -5.90
C SER A 301 8.93 -24.00 -6.33
N ARG A 302 9.76 -24.24 -5.33
CA ARG A 302 11.10 -24.82 -5.57
C ARG A 302 10.97 -26.32 -5.76
N ALA A 303 11.28 -26.82 -6.97
CA ALA A 303 11.43 -28.22 -7.22
C ALA A 303 12.50 -28.86 -6.32
#